data_2acf040a0b8f5ef1aad39ba760597eef
#
_entry.id   2acf040a0b8f5ef1aad39ba760597eef
#
_cell.length_a   1.000
_cell.length_b   1.000
_cell.length_c   1.000
_cell.angle_alpha   90.00
_cell.angle_beta   90.00
_cell.angle_gamma   90.00
#
_symmetry.space_group_name_H-M   'P 1'
#
loop_
_entity.id
_entity.type
_entity.pdbx_description
1 polymer ?
#
loop_
_entity_poly.entity_id
_entity_poly.type
_entity_poly.pdbx_seq_one_letter_code
_entity_poly.pdbx_strand_id
1 'polypeptide(L)'
;AKQFLQQAQSDIAKMQVPAAHAEWSYATNINFDTAAVSAYFNVVLSTKVAKLAKEAAKFNDVDVDADTRRQLELLKNGLTMPPPADAEKAERLAKIGSELSAMYGSGEYCSEDGSCKSLVEMSSEMATLRDADKLLEYWAGWREISKPMAPLYAEQVELANEGAAELGFENVSALWRGKYDMPADEFPKELDRLWTQVEPFYESLHCHVRAKLGEHYGEDVVPQDKPIPAHLLGNMWAQSWGNIYDIVKPQQEMQVPDVTAALAEQGYDEIAMVKQAESFFSSLGFEELPDTFWERSMFQKPEGRDVQCHASAWDLDDKDDLRIKMCIQKTGEEFNVIHHELGHNYYQRAYKNQPLLYRGSANDGFHEAIGDTIALSITPKYLKQIDLIDEIPDASNDIGMLMQVALDKIAFIPFGLMVDQWRWKVMSGEVTPDQYNDLWWELREKYQGVMAPVERSANAFDPGAKYHVPANVPYTRYFLAHILQFQFHKALCDIAGDEGPLNRCSIYGSKEAGKALNEMLEMGMSQPWQNALETLTGSPQMDASTIADYFAPLKTWLDKQNATRQCGW
;
A
#
# COMPACT_ATOMS: atom_id res chain seq x y z
N ALA A 1 -27.04 -20.57 -11.09
CA ALA A 1 -25.87 -19.95 -10.46
C ALA A 1 -24.60 -20.77 -10.72
N LYS A 2 -24.48 -22.03 -10.28
CA LYS A 2 -23.24 -22.83 -10.41
C LYS A 2 -22.74 -22.98 -11.86
N GLN A 3 -23.63 -23.31 -12.81
CA GLN A 3 -23.25 -23.40 -14.21
C GLN A 3 -22.78 -22.04 -14.77
N PHE A 4 -23.43 -20.95 -14.35
CA PHE A 4 -23.00 -19.59 -14.69
C PHE A 4 -21.59 -19.31 -14.17
N LEU A 5 -21.30 -19.61 -12.89
CA LEU A 5 -19.98 -19.39 -12.29
C LEU A 5 -18.88 -20.23 -12.97
N GLN A 6 -19.15 -21.49 -13.31
CA GLN A 6 -18.20 -22.31 -14.07
C GLN A 6 -17.87 -21.68 -15.43
N GLN A 7 -18.87 -21.20 -16.15
CA GLN A 7 -18.67 -20.55 -17.44
C GLN A 7 -17.93 -19.21 -17.27
N ALA A 8 -18.30 -18.40 -16.26
CA ALA A 8 -17.67 -17.12 -15.97
C ALA A 8 -16.19 -17.28 -15.68
N GLN A 9 -15.82 -18.21 -14.78
CA GLN A 9 -14.41 -18.50 -14.46
C GLN A 9 -13.63 -19.00 -15.68
N SER A 10 -14.23 -19.87 -16.50
CA SER A 10 -13.62 -20.34 -17.75
C SER A 10 -13.38 -19.20 -18.74
N ASP A 11 -14.32 -18.28 -18.85
CA ASP A 11 -14.21 -17.14 -19.74
C ASP A 11 -13.15 -16.14 -19.27
N ILE A 12 -13.10 -15.84 -17.96
CA ILE A 12 -12.08 -14.95 -17.38
C ILE A 12 -10.69 -15.55 -17.56
N ALA A 13 -10.49 -16.82 -17.21
CA ALA A 13 -9.19 -17.50 -17.32
C ALA A 13 -8.60 -17.44 -18.74
N LYS A 14 -9.44 -17.56 -19.80
CA LYS A 14 -8.99 -17.46 -21.19
C LYS A 14 -8.48 -16.09 -21.57
N MET A 15 -8.93 -15.04 -20.89
CA MET A 15 -8.59 -13.65 -21.21
C MET A 15 -7.51 -13.09 -20.27
N GLN A 16 -7.48 -13.56 -19.03
CA GLN A 16 -6.56 -13.08 -17.99
C GLN A 16 -5.09 -13.38 -18.34
N VAL A 17 -4.79 -14.61 -18.78
CA VAL A 17 -3.41 -14.98 -19.13
C VAL A 17 -2.85 -14.15 -20.29
N PRO A 18 -3.52 -13.99 -21.46
CA PRO A 18 -3.06 -13.08 -22.50
C PRO A 18 -2.94 -11.61 -22.03
N ALA A 19 -3.85 -11.14 -21.18
CA ALA A 19 -3.79 -9.79 -20.61
C ALA A 19 -2.55 -9.61 -19.71
N ALA A 20 -2.26 -10.57 -18.83
CA ALA A 20 -1.08 -10.56 -17.98
C ALA A 20 0.22 -10.55 -18.79
N HIS A 21 0.32 -11.36 -19.87
CA HIS A 21 1.46 -11.34 -20.76
C HIS A 21 1.62 -10.02 -21.54
N ALA A 22 0.51 -9.41 -21.95
CA ALA A 22 0.53 -8.10 -22.62
C ALA A 22 1.02 -6.99 -21.67
N GLU A 23 0.54 -7.01 -20.41
CA GLU A 23 0.96 -6.08 -19.36
C GLU A 23 2.44 -6.25 -19.01
N TRP A 24 2.91 -7.50 -18.83
CA TRP A 24 4.32 -7.81 -18.64
C TRP A 24 5.19 -7.31 -19.80
N SER A 25 4.73 -7.54 -21.03
CA SER A 25 5.46 -7.09 -22.23
C SER A 25 5.57 -5.57 -22.27
N TYR A 26 4.51 -4.85 -21.89
CA TYR A 26 4.53 -3.40 -21.77
C TYR A 26 5.46 -2.94 -20.66
N ALA A 27 5.32 -3.50 -19.45
CA ALA A 27 6.12 -3.11 -18.29
C ALA A 27 7.64 -3.30 -18.49
N THR A 28 8.03 -4.32 -19.29
CA THR A 28 9.44 -4.67 -19.55
C THR A 28 9.96 -4.20 -20.89
N ASN A 29 9.15 -3.55 -21.73
CA ASN A 29 9.53 -2.99 -23.02
C ASN A 29 8.53 -1.91 -23.44
N ILE A 30 8.66 -0.71 -22.90
CA ILE A 30 7.72 0.40 -23.12
C ILE A 30 7.92 0.96 -24.54
N ASN A 31 6.90 0.81 -25.38
CA ASN A 31 6.81 1.45 -26.68
C ASN A 31 5.34 1.55 -27.12
N PHE A 32 5.10 2.19 -28.27
CA PHE A 32 3.75 2.41 -28.79
C PHE A 32 2.96 1.10 -28.97
N ASP A 33 3.57 0.07 -29.54
CA ASP A 33 2.88 -1.17 -29.86
C ASP A 33 2.56 -1.99 -28.60
N THR A 34 3.51 -2.12 -27.66
CA THR A 34 3.27 -2.82 -26.40
C THR A 34 2.23 -2.12 -25.53
N ALA A 35 2.22 -0.78 -25.50
CA ALA A 35 1.19 0.00 -24.83
C ALA A 35 -0.20 -0.25 -25.46
N ALA A 36 -0.31 -0.25 -26.79
CA ALA A 36 -1.56 -0.51 -27.50
C ALA A 36 -2.10 -1.92 -27.25
N VAL A 37 -1.22 -2.94 -27.25
CA VAL A 37 -1.60 -4.34 -27.00
C VAL A 37 -2.07 -4.51 -25.54
N SER A 38 -1.35 -3.97 -24.56
CA SER A 38 -1.74 -4.00 -23.15
C SER A 38 -3.09 -3.31 -22.94
N ALA A 39 -3.27 -2.11 -23.47
CA ALA A 39 -4.53 -1.38 -23.39
C ALA A 39 -5.70 -2.17 -24.00
N TYR A 40 -5.51 -2.81 -25.17
CA TYR A 40 -6.54 -3.64 -25.80
C TYR A 40 -6.99 -4.79 -24.89
N PHE A 41 -6.04 -5.59 -24.37
CA PHE A 41 -6.40 -6.71 -23.51
C PHE A 41 -7.03 -6.27 -22.19
N ASN A 42 -6.59 -5.17 -21.61
CA ASN A 42 -7.19 -4.62 -20.40
C ASN A 42 -8.65 -4.18 -20.63
N VAL A 43 -8.94 -3.53 -21.75
CA VAL A 43 -10.32 -3.15 -22.12
C VAL A 43 -11.19 -4.38 -22.35
N VAL A 44 -10.68 -5.39 -23.08
CA VAL A 44 -11.44 -6.62 -23.36
C VAL A 44 -11.75 -7.37 -22.07
N LEU A 45 -10.78 -7.53 -21.17
CA LEU A 45 -10.94 -8.22 -19.88
C LEU A 45 -11.91 -7.46 -18.97
N SER A 46 -11.70 -6.15 -18.77
CA SER A 46 -12.55 -5.33 -17.89
C SER A 46 -14.00 -5.27 -18.36
N THR A 47 -14.22 -5.15 -19.67
CA THR A 47 -15.56 -5.20 -20.27
C THR A 47 -16.24 -6.54 -20.01
N LYS A 48 -15.51 -7.65 -20.16
CA LYS A 48 -16.05 -8.99 -19.88
C LYS A 48 -16.37 -9.17 -18.39
N VAL A 49 -15.49 -8.75 -17.49
CA VAL A 49 -15.73 -8.83 -16.04
C VAL A 49 -16.94 -7.98 -15.64
N ALA A 50 -17.06 -6.76 -16.15
CA ALA A 50 -18.22 -5.89 -15.89
C ALA A 50 -19.54 -6.56 -16.33
N LYS A 51 -19.56 -7.18 -17.53
CA LYS A 51 -20.72 -7.92 -17.99
C LYS A 51 -21.07 -9.10 -17.08
N LEU A 52 -20.07 -9.88 -16.68
CA LEU A 52 -20.27 -11.03 -15.79
C LEU A 52 -20.74 -10.60 -14.40
N ALA A 53 -20.25 -9.47 -13.86
CA ALA A 53 -20.73 -8.91 -12.61
C ALA A 53 -22.23 -8.54 -12.67
N LYS A 54 -22.68 -7.91 -13.76
CA LYS A 54 -24.10 -7.61 -13.99
C LYS A 54 -24.96 -8.88 -14.14
N GLU A 55 -24.42 -9.91 -14.78
CA GLU A 55 -25.09 -11.21 -14.85
C GLU A 55 -25.15 -11.90 -13.48
N ALA A 56 -24.11 -11.78 -12.65
CA ALA A 56 -24.10 -12.29 -11.29
C ALA A 56 -25.16 -11.61 -10.40
N ALA A 57 -25.41 -10.32 -10.58
CA ALA A 57 -26.44 -9.58 -9.85
C ALA A 57 -27.86 -10.15 -10.03
N LYS A 58 -28.14 -10.84 -11.14
CA LYS A 58 -29.43 -11.53 -11.37
C LYS A 58 -29.70 -12.66 -10.38
N PHE A 59 -28.69 -13.10 -9.65
CA PHE A 59 -28.79 -14.15 -8.63
C PHE A 59 -28.84 -13.60 -7.19
N ASN A 60 -28.99 -12.28 -6.99
CA ASN A 60 -29.00 -11.68 -5.66
C ASN A 60 -30.06 -12.30 -4.75
N ASP A 61 -31.30 -12.50 -5.27
CA ASP A 61 -32.44 -13.04 -4.53
C ASP A 61 -32.62 -14.56 -4.72
N VAL A 62 -31.66 -15.23 -5.39
CA VAL A 62 -31.75 -16.68 -5.61
C VAL A 62 -31.15 -17.41 -4.42
N ASP A 63 -31.88 -18.39 -3.87
CA ASP A 63 -31.35 -19.26 -2.80
C ASP A 63 -30.27 -20.18 -3.36
N VAL A 64 -29.05 -20.04 -2.82
CA VAL A 64 -27.87 -20.81 -3.21
C VAL A 64 -27.03 -21.13 -1.96
N ASP A 65 -26.18 -22.14 -2.05
CA ASP A 65 -25.23 -22.45 -0.96
C ASP A 65 -24.22 -21.31 -0.72
N ALA A 66 -23.59 -21.32 0.44
CA ALA A 66 -22.68 -20.26 0.88
C ALA A 66 -21.48 -20.06 -0.07
N ASP A 67 -20.90 -21.16 -0.59
CA ASP A 67 -19.78 -21.10 -1.54
C ASP A 67 -20.20 -20.42 -2.86
N THR A 68 -21.34 -20.83 -3.40
CA THR A 68 -21.91 -20.20 -4.61
C THR A 68 -22.21 -18.70 -4.38
N ARG A 69 -22.76 -18.34 -3.21
CA ARG A 69 -23.04 -16.95 -2.84
C ARG A 69 -21.75 -16.14 -2.79
N ARG A 70 -20.71 -16.67 -2.11
CA ARG A 70 -19.41 -16.00 -2.01
C ARG A 70 -18.79 -15.71 -3.37
N GLN A 71 -18.78 -16.69 -4.27
CA GLN A 71 -18.24 -16.51 -5.63
C GLN A 71 -19.01 -15.44 -6.42
N LEU A 72 -20.35 -15.39 -6.29
CA LEU A 72 -21.17 -14.34 -6.93
C LEU A 72 -20.85 -12.95 -6.38
N GLU A 73 -20.66 -12.82 -5.06
CA GLU A 73 -20.31 -11.55 -4.43
C GLU A 73 -18.91 -11.08 -4.84
N LEU A 74 -17.91 -11.97 -4.85
CA LEU A 74 -16.54 -11.64 -5.29
C LEU A 74 -16.54 -11.15 -6.75
N LEU A 75 -17.32 -11.76 -7.63
CA LEU A 75 -17.42 -11.35 -9.02
C LEU A 75 -18.03 -9.94 -9.17
N LYS A 76 -19.05 -9.58 -8.35
CA LYS A 76 -19.65 -8.23 -8.32
C LYS A 76 -18.70 -7.20 -7.71
N ASN A 77 -18.06 -7.55 -6.60
CA ASN A 77 -17.17 -6.66 -5.86
C ASN A 77 -15.81 -6.41 -6.58
N GLY A 78 -15.50 -7.18 -7.61
CA GLY A 78 -14.28 -7.03 -8.41
C GLY A 78 -14.17 -5.70 -9.17
N LEU A 79 -15.30 -4.99 -9.37
CA LEU A 79 -15.32 -3.70 -10.06
C LEU A 79 -14.99 -2.55 -9.08
N THR A 80 -14.12 -1.65 -9.51
CA THR A 80 -13.76 -0.45 -8.74
C THR A 80 -14.71 0.70 -9.03
N MET A 81 -14.95 0.99 -10.32
CA MET A 81 -15.89 1.99 -10.80
C MET A 81 -16.85 1.30 -11.76
N PRO A 82 -17.98 0.74 -11.27
CA PRO A 82 -18.89 -0.03 -12.10
C PRO A 82 -19.59 0.87 -13.14
N PRO A 83 -19.50 0.53 -14.44
CA PRO A 83 -20.16 1.32 -15.48
C PRO A 83 -21.67 1.06 -15.47
N PRO A 84 -22.51 2.11 -15.73
CA PRO A 84 -23.94 1.94 -15.96
C PRO A 84 -24.24 1.00 -17.15
N ALA A 85 -25.47 0.53 -17.25
CA ALA A 85 -25.92 -0.27 -18.40
C ALA A 85 -26.10 0.58 -19.66
N ASP A 86 -26.37 1.87 -19.50
CA ASP A 86 -26.44 2.83 -20.59
C ASP A 86 -25.04 2.99 -21.24
N ALA A 87 -24.98 2.73 -22.55
CA ALA A 87 -23.71 2.68 -23.27
C ALA A 87 -23.04 4.07 -23.36
N GLU A 88 -23.81 5.14 -23.51
CA GLU A 88 -23.25 6.50 -23.59
C GLU A 88 -22.69 6.94 -22.23
N LYS A 89 -23.38 6.62 -21.14
CA LYS A 89 -22.90 6.87 -19.78
C LYS A 89 -21.66 6.03 -19.43
N ALA A 90 -21.62 4.78 -19.85
CA ALA A 90 -20.47 3.89 -19.64
C ALA A 90 -19.23 4.40 -20.40
N GLU A 91 -19.41 4.86 -21.66
CA GLU A 91 -18.34 5.48 -22.44
C GLU A 91 -17.87 6.81 -21.79
N ARG A 92 -18.80 7.62 -21.29
CA ARG A 92 -18.47 8.87 -20.58
C ARG A 92 -17.66 8.60 -19.32
N LEU A 93 -18.04 7.59 -18.51
CA LEU A 93 -17.31 7.18 -17.32
C LEU A 93 -15.86 6.77 -17.66
N ALA A 94 -15.68 5.95 -18.69
CA ALA A 94 -14.35 5.52 -19.13
C ALA A 94 -13.50 6.69 -19.61
N LYS A 95 -14.11 7.64 -20.34
CA LYS A 95 -13.43 8.84 -20.82
C LYS A 95 -12.98 9.74 -19.66
N ILE A 96 -13.82 9.96 -18.66
CA ILE A 96 -13.48 10.74 -17.46
C ILE A 96 -12.28 10.11 -16.75
N GLY A 97 -12.28 8.78 -16.55
CA GLY A 97 -11.15 8.08 -15.93
C GLY A 97 -9.83 8.30 -16.67
N SER A 98 -9.88 8.27 -18.01
CA SER A 98 -8.71 8.56 -18.85
C SER A 98 -8.27 10.04 -18.75
N GLU A 99 -9.23 10.98 -18.75
CA GLU A 99 -8.96 12.42 -18.61
C GLU A 99 -8.31 12.72 -17.25
N LEU A 100 -8.83 12.19 -16.15
CA LEU A 100 -8.26 12.36 -14.81
C LEU A 100 -6.85 11.78 -14.69
N SER A 101 -6.62 10.60 -15.25
CA SER A 101 -5.30 9.96 -15.27
C SER A 101 -4.29 10.77 -16.10
N ALA A 102 -4.72 11.31 -17.25
CA ALA A 102 -3.89 12.14 -18.09
C ALA A 102 -3.53 13.48 -17.42
N MET A 103 -4.49 14.15 -16.78
CA MET A 103 -4.24 15.38 -16.02
C MET A 103 -3.21 15.17 -14.91
N TYR A 104 -3.30 14.06 -14.20
CA TYR A 104 -2.32 13.73 -13.17
C TYR A 104 -0.95 13.41 -13.76
N GLY A 105 -0.91 12.53 -14.77
CA GLY A 105 0.34 12.04 -15.36
C GLY A 105 1.15 13.09 -16.14
N SER A 106 0.45 14.07 -16.73
CA SER A 106 1.09 15.20 -17.45
C SER A 106 1.27 16.46 -16.59
N GLY A 107 0.92 16.36 -15.29
CA GLY A 107 1.00 17.50 -14.38
C GLY A 107 2.42 17.98 -14.16
N GLU A 108 2.62 19.28 -14.27
CA GLU A 108 3.88 19.98 -13.99
C GLU A 108 3.61 21.23 -13.18
N TYR A 109 4.56 21.64 -12.38
CA TYR A 109 4.59 22.96 -11.77
C TYR A 109 5.64 23.82 -12.46
N CYS A 110 5.24 25.00 -12.93
CA CYS A 110 6.14 25.97 -13.51
C CYS A 110 6.27 27.17 -12.57
N SER A 111 7.51 27.48 -12.17
CA SER A 111 7.83 28.66 -11.37
C SER A 111 7.78 29.95 -12.21
N GLU A 112 7.84 31.11 -11.55
CA GLU A 112 7.75 32.42 -12.19
C GLU A 112 8.86 32.69 -13.24
N ASP A 113 10.01 32.06 -13.10
CA ASP A 113 11.13 32.13 -14.05
C ASP A 113 10.93 31.28 -15.31
N GLY A 114 9.80 30.55 -15.40
CA GLY A 114 9.43 29.69 -16.52
C GLY A 114 10.06 28.30 -16.48
N SER A 115 10.77 27.93 -15.42
CA SER A 115 11.22 26.55 -15.23
C SER A 115 10.07 25.65 -14.75
N CYS A 116 9.85 24.53 -15.45
CA CYS A 116 8.82 23.57 -15.09
C CYS A 116 9.44 22.31 -14.49
N LYS A 117 8.78 21.74 -13.49
CA LYS A 117 9.19 20.51 -12.82
C LYS A 117 8.03 19.52 -12.75
N SER A 118 8.36 18.26 -13.02
CA SER A 118 7.47 17.12 -12.80
C SER A 118 7.34 16.80 -11.31
N LEU A 119 6.33 16.00 -10.96
CA LEU A 119 6.17 15.49 -9.60
C LEU A 119 7.42 14.73 -9.11
N VAL A 120 8.05 13.94 -10.00
CA VAL A 120 9.22 13.14 -9.66
C VAL A 120 10.40 14.03 -9.25
N GLU A 121 10.65 15.08 -10.03
CA GLU A 121 11.73 16.05 -9.75
C GLU A 121 11.47 16.80 -8.45
N MET A 122 10.25 17.32 -8.25
CA MET A 122 9.88 18.01 -7.01
C MET A 122 9.97 17.07 -5.78
N SER A 123 9.50 15.83 -5.89
CA SER A 123 9.55 14.86 -4.80
C SER A 123 10.98 14.50 -4.42
N SER A 124 11.86 14.33 -5.42
CA SER A 124 13.28 14.07 -5.20
C SER A 124 13.97 15.23 -4.48
N GLU A 125 13.67 16.46 -4.87
CA GLU A 125 14.21 17.66 -4.21
C GLU A 125 13.64 17.83 -2.79
N MET A 126 12.34 17.68 -2.61
CA MET A 126 11.68 17.80 -1.29
C MET A 126 12.24 16.82 -0.25
N ALA A 127 12.75 15.66 -0.68
CA ALA A 127 13.34 14.68 0.22
C ALA A 127 14.55 15.24 1.00
N THR A 128 15.32 16.11 0.39
CA THR A 128 16.55 16.65 0.97
C THR A 128 16.53 18.16 1.23
N LEU A 129 15.58 18.88 0.63
CA LEU A 129 15.43 20.33 0.79
C LEU A 129 15.00 20.67 2.22
N ARG A 130 15.61 21.76 2.76
CA ARG A 130 15.31 22.27 4.12
C ARG A 130 14.93 23.76 4.13
N ASP A 131 14.66 24.32 2.97
CA ASP A 131 14.15 25.69 2.79
C ASP A 131 12.61 25.66 2.84
N ALA A 132 12.02 26.20 3.91
CA ALA A 132 10.57 26.14 4.15
C ALA A 132 9.76 26.86 3.05
N ASP A 133 10.27 27.99 2.51
CA ASP A 133 9.58 28.75 1.47
C ASP A 133 9.57 27.99 0.14
N LYS A 134 10.68 27.36 -0.20
CA LYS A 134 10.76 26.54 -1.43
C LYS A 134 9.95 25.24 -1.31
N LEU A 135 9.92 24.61 -0.15
CA LEU A 135 9.04 23.48 0.13
C LEU A 135 7.56 23.87 -0.01
N LEU A 136 7.20 25.05 0.48
CA LEU A 136 5.83 25.60 0.33
C LEU A 136 5.48 25.87 -1.13
N GLU A 137 6.41 26.44 -1.90
CA GLU A 137 6.23 26.68 -3.33
C GLU A 137 5.91 25.38 -4.09
N TYR A 138 6.70 24.32 -3.88
CA TYR A 138 6.47 23.02 -4.52
C TYR A 138 5.16 22.38 -4.07
N TRP A 139 4.90 22.44 -2.77
CA TRP A 139 3.67 21.88 -2.19
C TRP A 139 2.41 22.56 -2.77
N ALA A 140 2.39 23.88 -2.84
CA ALA A 140 1.27 24.65 -3.38
C ALA A 140 1.16 24.49 -4.90
N GLY A 141 2.28 24.57 -5.60
CA GLY A 141 2.34 24.47 -7.06
C GLY A 141 1.81 23.16 -7.60
N TRP A 142 2.20 22.02 -6.98
CA TRP A 142 1.69 20.73 -7.41
C TRP A 142 0.16 20.62 -7.29
N ARG A 143 -0.45 21.24 -6.30
CA ARG A 143 -1.91 21.19 -6.09
C ARG A 143 -2.74 21.98 -7.09
N GLU A 144 -2.11 22.84 -7.88
CA GLU A 144 -2.82 23.56 -8.94
C GLU A 144 -3.32 22.63 -10.06
N ILE A 145 -2.61 21.53 -10.32
CA ILE A 145 -2.99 20.54 -11.35
C ILE A 145 -4.36 19.91 -11.12
N SER A 146 -4.78 19.81 -9.85
CA SER A 146 -5.99 19.08 -9.47
C SER A 146 -7.27 19.93 -9.52
N LYS A 147 -7.17 21.25 -9.54
CA LYS A 147 -8.35 22.13 -9.59
C LYS A 147 -9.34 21.78 -10.72
N PRO A 148 -8.91 21.56 -11.97
CA PRO A 148 -9.83 21.19 -13.05
C PRO A 148 -10.39 19.77 -12.93
N MET A 149 -9.87 18.94 -12.05
CA MET A 149 -10.34 17.56 -11.87
C MET A 149 -11.65 17.48 -11.08
N ALA A 150 -11.95 18.44 -10.20
CA ALA A 150 -13.11 18.37 -9.29
C ALA A 150 -14.45 18.11 -9.98
N PRO A 151 -14.85 18.83 -11.04
CA PRO A 151 -16.13 18.59 -11.72
C PRO A 151 -16.17 17.23 -12.42
N LEU A 152 -15.05 16.77 -12.99
CA LEU A 152 -14.96 15.45 -13.61
C LEU A 152 -15.06 14.34 -12.57
N TYR A 153 -14.43 14.51 -11.42
CA TYR A 153 -14.50 13.55 -10.33
C TYR A 153 -15.93 13.42 -9.78
N ALA A 154 -16.65 14.53 -9.62
CA ALA A 154 -18.05 14.53 -9.21
C ALA A 154 -18.94 13.78 -10.23
N GLU A 155 -18.81 14.08 -11.53
CA GLU A 155 -19.54 13.38 -12.60
C GLU A 155 -19.22 11.88 -12.62
N GLN A 156 -17.95 11.52 -12.42
CA GLN A 156 -17.52 10.13 -12.33
C GLN A 156 -18.21 9.38 -11.18
N VAL A 157 -18.32 10.00 -10.01
CA VAL A 157 -18.99 9.42 -8.85
C VAL A 157 -20.47 9.18 -9.13
N GLU A 158 -21.18 10.14 -9.76
CA GLU A 158 -22.59 9.97 -10.13
C GLU A 158 -22.79 8.79 -11.08
N LEU A 159 -22.00 8.71 -12.14
CA LEU A 159 -22.09 7.62 -13.12
C LEU A 159 -21.77 6.25 -12.52
N ALA A 160 -20.71 6.19 -11.68
CA ALA A 160 -20.35 4.93 -11.02
C ALA A 160 -21.38 4.50 -9.97
N ASN A 161 -22.06 5.43 -9.30
CA ASN A 161 -23.16 5.14 -8.39
C ASN A 161 -24.37 4.52 -9.12
N GLU A 162 -24.70 4.99 -10.32
CA GLU A 162 -25.71 4.33 -11.15
C GLU A 162 -25.32 2.87 -11.45
N GLY A 163 -24.05 2.64 -11.83
CA GLY A 163 -23.56 1.29 -12.07
C GLY A 163 -23.54 0.40 -10.82
N ALA A 164 -23.20 0.95 -9.65
CA ALA A 164 -23.26 0.24 -8.37
C ALA A 164 -24.69 -0.16 -8.00
N ALA A 165 -25.66 0.73 -8.21
CA ALA A 165 -27.08 0.44 -7.99
C ALA A 165 -27.59 -0.72 -8.86
N GLU A 166 -27.16 -0.81 -10.11
CA GLU A 166 -27.48 -1.92 -11.02
C GLU A 166 -26.93 -3.27 -10.54
N LEU A 167 -25.84 -3.27 -9.74
CA LEU A 167 -25.27 -4.46 -9.11
C LEU A 167 -25.95 -4.83 -7.79
N GLY A 168 -26.84 -3.96 -7.28
CA GLY A 168 -27.55 -4.15 -6.01
C GLY A 168 -26.89 -3.51 -4.80
N PHE A 169 -25.94 -2.59 -5.00
CA PHE A 169 -25.34 -1.78 -3.93
C PHE A 169 -26.03 -0.42 -3.84
N GLU A 170 -26.05 0.17 -2.67
CA GLU A 170 -26.60 1.52 -2.47
C GLU A 170 -25.82 2.58 -3.27
N ASN A 171 -24.48 2.46 -3.28
CA ASN A 171 -23.55 3.34 -3.95
C ASN A 171 -22.16 2.66 -4.06
N VAL A 172 -21.19 3.33 -4.69
CA VAL A 172 -19.81 2.84 -4.81
C VAL A 172 -19.13 2.69 -3.44
N SER A 173 -19.46 3.55 -2.48
CA SER A 173 -18.94 3.44 -1.10
C SER A 173 -19.34 2.12 -0.44
N ALA A 174 -20.62 1.71 -0.60
CA ALA A 174 -21.10 0.44 -0.09
C ALA A 174 -20.46 -0.76 -0.80
N LEU A 175 -20.26 -0.66 -2.13
CA LEU A 175 -19.57 -1.68 -2.93
C LEU A 175 -18.12 -1.86 -2.44
N TRP A 176 -17.36 -0.79 -2.24
CA TRP A 176 -15.98 -0.87 -1.79
C TRP A 176 -15.85 -1.46 -0.39
N ARG A 177 -16.70 -1.03 0.55
CA ARG A 177 -16.69 -1.54 1.93
C ARG A 177 -17.17 -3.00 2.01
N GLY A 178 -18.07 -3.42 1.14
CA GLY A 178 -18.54 -4.80 1.07
C GLY A 178 -17.49 -5.85 0.70
N LYS A 179 -16.31 -5.43 0.21
CA LYS A 179 -15.18 -6.33 -0.08
C LYS A 179 -14.51 -6.93 1.16
N TYR A 180 -14.79 -6.38 2.35
CA TYR A 180 -14.07 -6.74 3.58
C TYR A 180 -14.82 -7.75 4.46
N ASP A 181 -15.74 -8.52 3.90
CA ASP A 181 -16.49 -9.57 4.61
C ASP A 181 -17.12 -9.09 5.94
N MET A 182 -17.60 -7.84 5.93
CA MET A 182 -18.26 -7.18 7.05
C MET A 182 -19.44 -6.35 6.53
N PRO A 183 -20.48 -6.07 7.35
CA PRO A 183 -21.47 -5.07 6.99
C PRO A 183 -20.81 -3.74 6.65
N ALA A 184 -21.24 -3.12 5.56
CA ALA A 184 -20.59 -1.92 5.02
C ALA A 184 -20.54 -0.73 6.00
N ASP A 185 -21.48 -0.66 6.94
CA ASP A 185 -21.57 0.36 7.99
C ASP A 185 -20.77 0.02 9.26
N GLU A 186 -20.35 -1.24 9.43
CA GLU A 186 -19.50 -1.67 10.54
C GLU A 186 -18.01 -1.55 10.21
N PHE A 187 -17.63 -1.70 8.94
CA PHE A 187 -16.23 -1.67 8.54
C PHE A 187 -15.50 -0.35 8.90
N PRO A 188 -16.06 0.86 8.68
CA PRO A 188 -15.42 2.09 9.14
C PRO A 188 -15.20 2.15 10.66
N LYS A 189 -16.12 1.58 11.46
CA LYS A 189 -16.00 1.51 12.93
C LYS A 189 -14.84 0.60 13.34
N GLU A 190 -14.65 -0.49 12.61
CA GLU A 190 -13.49 -1.38 12.83
C GLU A 190 -12.17 -0.66 12.54
N LEU A 191 -12.10 0.15 11.49
CA LEU A 191 -10.92 0.95 11.20
C LEU A 191 -10.65 2.01 12.28
N ASP A 192 -11.70 2.68 12.77
CA ASP A 192 -11.57 3.64 13.87
C ASP A 192 -11.15 2.96 15.19
N ARG A 193 -11.63 1.73 15.44
CA ARG A 193 -11.17 0.92 16.58
C ARG A 193 -9.68 0.61 16.49
N LEU A 194 -9.20 0.21 15.33
CA LEU A 194 -7.78 -0.05 15.09
C LEU A 194 -6.95 1.23 15.25
N TRP A 195 -7.44 2.35 14.72
CA TRP A 195 -6.78 3.64 14.88
C TRP A 195 -6.62 4.00 16.37
N THR A 196 -7.67 3.84 17.17
CA THR A 196 -7.63 4.13 18.61
C THR A 196 -6.53 3.34 19.36
N GLN A 197 -6.15 2.15 18.87
CA GLN A 197 -5.03 1.39 19.43
C GLN A 197 -3.65 1.97 19.06
N VAL A 198 -3.53 2.62 17.90
CA VAL A 198 -2.26 3.19 17.38
C VAL A 198 -2.07 4.64 17.80
N GLU A 199 -3.14 5.39 17.92
CA GLU A 199 -3.16 6.85 18.15
C GLU A 199 -2.22 7.31 19.29
N PRO A 200 -2.17 6.66 20.47
CA PRO A 200 -1.27 7.11 21.55
C PRO A 200 0.23 7.03 21.18
N PHE A 201 0.60 6.07 20.34
CA PHE A 201 1.98 5.98 19.86
C PHE A 201 2.23 7.03 18.77
N TYR A 202 1.29 7.18 17.84
CA TYR A 202 1.36 8.20 16.80
C TYR A 202 1.47 9.61 17.38
N GLU A 203 0.64 9.96 18.37
CA GLU A 203 0.71 11.26 19.07
C GLU A 203 2.07 11.50 19.71
N SER A 204 2.67 10.47 20.30
CA SER A 204 4.00 10.58 20.91
C SER A 204 5.09 10.84 19.84
N LEU A 205 5.00 10.17 18.67
CA LEU A 205 5.88 10.41 17.54
C LEU A 205 5.68 11.81 16.95
N HIS A 206 4.42 12.19 16.70
CA HIS A 206 4.02 13.52 16.19
C HIS A 206 4.54 14.65 17.09
N CYS A 207 4.37 14.52 18.40
CA CYS A 207 4.84 15.48 19.39
C CYS A 207 6.35 15.71 19.30
N HIS A 208 7.13 14.61 19.21
CA HIS A 208 8.58 14.69 19.05
C HIS A 208 8.97 15.35 17.72
N VAL A 209 8.34 14.93 16.63
CA VAL A 209 8.60 15.49 15.28
C VAL A 209 8.26 16.98 15.24
N ARG A 210 7.10 17.40 15.75
CA ARG A 210 6.69 18.81 15.81
C ARG A 210 7.70 19.65 16.58
N ALA A 211 8.15 19.18 17.74
CA ALA A 211 9.14 19.89 18.55
C ALA A 211 10.48 20.04 17.79
N LYS A 212 10.94 18.98 17.13
CA LYS A 212 12.17 19.02 16.34
C LYS A 212 12.08 19.92 15.11
N LEU A 213 10.96 19.93 14.44
CA LEU A 213 10.71 20.86 13.34
C LEU A 213 10.63 22.32 13.85
N GLY A 214 10.06 22.57 15.02
CA GLY A 214 10.05 23.88 15.66
C GLY A 214 11.46 24.37 16.04
N GLU A 215 12.33 23.46 16.56
CA GLU A 215 13.74 23.74 16.79
C GLU A 215 14.50 24.09 15.51
N HIS A 216 14.14 23.45 14.38
CA HIS A 216 14.82 23.60 13.10
C HIS A 216 14.34 24.83 12.28
N TYR A 217 13.01 25.02 12.17
CA TYR A 217 12.42 26.07 11.33
C TYR A 217 11.96 27.31 12.13
N GLY A 218 11.88 27.21 13.45
CA GLY A 218 11.30 28.24 14.33
C GLY A 218 9.82 28.02 14.64
N GLU A 219 9.39 28.43 15.82
CA GLU A 219 7.99 28.26 16.28
C GLU A 219 6.98 29.12 15.53
N ASP A 220 7.44 30.20 14.86
CA ASP A 220 6.60 31.01 13.96
C ASP A 220 6.18 30.19 12.73
N VAL A 221 7.03 29.27 12.27
CA VAL A 221 6.76 28.38 11.12
C VAL A 221 6.06 27.12 11.57
N VAL A 222 6.44 26.57 12.73
CA VAL A 222 5.90 25.34 13.32
C VAL A 222 5.36 25.62 14.73
N PRO A 223 4.14 26.17 14.84
CA PRO A 223 3.50 26.42 16.15
C PRO A 223 3.38 25.12 16.98
N GLN A 224 3.74 25.19 18.25
CA GLN A 224 3.79 24.00 19.10
C GLN A 224 2.43 23.59 19.67
N ASP A 225 1.40 24.39 19.46
CA ASP A 225 0.00 24.18 19.89
C ASP A 225 -0.96 23.94 18.72
N LYS A 226 -0.43 23.66 17.51
CA LYS A 226 -1.21 23.44 16.28
C LYS A 226 -0.73 22.21 15.53
N PRO A 227 -1.52 21.71 14.54
CA PRO A 227 -1.07 20.71 13.59
C PRO A 227 0.23 21.11 12.87
N ILE A 228 1.00 20.13 12.40
CA ILE A 228 2.24 20.40 11.65
C ILE A 228 1.89 20.87 10.22
N PRO A 229 2.52 21.94 9.70
CA PRO A 229 2.35 22.34 8.31
C PRO A 229 2.83 21.26 7.34
N ALA A 230 1.96 20.85 6.41
CA ALA A 230 2.14 19.66 5.57
C ALA A 230 3.41 19.64 4.72
N HIS A 231 3.91 20.82 4.30
CA HIS A 231 5.07 20.94 3.41
C HIS A 231 6.43 20.62 4.07
N LEU A 232 6.48 20.54 5.42
CA LEU A 232 7.72 20.38 6.18
C LEU A 232 8.07 18.92 6.51
N LEU A 233 7.24 17.97 6.10
CA LEU A 233 7.37 16.56 6.48
C LEU A 233 8.13 15.70 5.44
N GLY A 234 8.87 16.33 4.53
CA GLY A 234 9.78 15.66 3.59
C GLY A 234 9.13 14.86 2.46
N ASN A 235 7.81 14.98 2.31
CA ASN A 235 7.03 14.26 1.30
C ASN A 235 5.88 15.14 0.79
N MET A 236 5.59 15.10 -0.51
CA MET A 236 4.55 15.93 -1.15
C MET A 236 3.18 15.85 -0.45
N TRP A 237 2.85 14.68 0.09
CA TRP A 237 1.56 14.43 0.76
C TRP A 237 1.68 14.31 2.28
N ALA A 238 2.89 14.46 2.84
CA ALA A 238 3.15 14.24 4.26
C ALA A 238 2.65 12.85 4.76
N GLN A 239 2.68 11.85 3.89
CA GLN A 239 2.21 10.50 4.19
C GLN A 239 3.28 9.62 4.83
N SER A 240 4.56 9.90 4.59
CA SER A 240 5.72 9.27 5.18
C SER A 240 6.71 10.38 5.55
N TRP A 241 7.41 10.24 6.68
CA TRP A 241 8.29 11.26 7.23
C TRP A 241 9.77 10.83 7.27
N GLY A 242 10.11 9.72 6.64
CA GLY A 242 11.47 9.17 6.62
C GLY A 242 12.53 10.16 6.14
N ASN A 243 12.16 11.02 5.18
CA ASN A 243 13.08 12.02 4.60
C ASN A 243 13.53 13.13 5.56
N ILE A 244 12.87 13.29 6.72
CA ILE A 244 13.29 14.26 7.74
C ILE A 244 14.00 13.61 8.94
N TYR A 245 14.46 12.35 8.78
CA TYR A 245 15.16 11.63 9.85
C TYR A 245 16.36 12.40 10.40
N ASP A 246 17.11 13.08 9.56
CA ASP A 246 18.26 13.91 9.96
C ASP A 246 17.90 15.01 10.97
N ILE A 247 16.67 15.57 10.90
CA ILE A 247 16.16 16.59 11.83
C ILE A 247 15.70 15.95 13.15
N VAL A 248 15.04 14.78 13.07
CA VAL A 248 14.29 14.21 14.22
C VAL A 248 15.02 13.08 14.93
N LYS A 249 16.12 12.58 14.37
CA LYS A 249 16.91 11.46 14.92
C LYS A 249 17.39 11.73 16.35
N PRO A 250 17.61 10.67 17.13
CA PRO A 250 18.29 10.78 18.42
C PRO A 250 19.67 11.43 18.28
N GLN A 251 20.07 12.24 19.26
CA GLN A 251 21.37 12.92 19.24
C GLN A 251 22.56 11.97 19.46
N GLN A 252 22.30 10.79 20.03
CA GLN A 252 23.32 9.78 20.26
C GLN A 252 23.73 9.14 18.93
N GLU A 253 25.01 8.98 18.68
CA GLU A 253 25.49 8.19 17.55
C GLU A 253 25.03 6.74 17.70
N MET A 254 24.39 6.23 16.66
CA MET A 254 23.87 4.87 16.57
C MET A 254 24.75 4.04 15.64
N GLN A 255 25.12 2.85 16.09
CA GLN A 255 25.78 1.87 15.22
C GLN A 255 24.71 1.03 14.54
N VAL A 256 24.37 1.38 13.30
CA VAL A 256 23.47 0.62 12.45
C VAL A 256 24.31 -0.14 11.42
N PRO A 257 24.07 -1.45 11.21
CA PRO A 257 24.80 -2.19 10.17
C PRO A 257 24.62 -1.54 8.80
N ASP A 258 25.72 -1.27 8.13
CA ASP A 258 25.70 -0.82 6.73
C ASP A 258 25.55 -2.05 5.81
N VAL A 259 24.31 -2.47 5.59
CA VAL A 259 23.97 -3.61 4.73
C VAL A 259 24.45 -3.37 3.29
N THR A 260 24.42 -2.14 2.82
CA THR A 260 24.90 -1.80 1.46
C THR A 260 26.39 -2.06 1.31
N ALA A 261 27.19 -1.61 2.28
CA ALA A 261 28.63 -1.87 2.31
C ALA A 261 28.91 -3.38 2.43
N ALA A 262 28.20 -4.08 3.32
CA ALA A 262 28.37 -5.52 3.52
C ALA A 262 28.08 -6.34 2.25
N LEU A 263 27.01 -6.02 1.52
CA LEU A 263 26.68 -6.65 0.22
C LEU A 263 27.81 -6.43 -0.79
N ALA A 264 28.35 -5.22 -0.85
CA ALA A 264 29.45 -4.87 -1.76
C ALA A 264 30.75 -5.61 -1.41
N GLU A 265 31.11 -5.66 -0.12
CA GLU A 265 32.32 -6.34 0.38
C GLU A 265 32.28 -7.85 0.13
N GLN A 266 31.09 -8.47 0.25
CA GLN A 266 30.91 -9.89 -0.02
C GLN A 266 30.66 -10.21 -1.51
N GLY A 267 30.63 -9.19 -2.37
CA GLY A 267 30.52 -9.36 -3.82
C GLY A 267 29.13 -9.84 -4.27
N TYR A 268 28.06 -9.47 -3.55
CA TYR A 268 26.71 -9.77 -3.99
C TYR A 268 26.40 -9.06 -5.32
N ASP A 269 25.90 -9.81 -6.27
CA ASP A 269 25.23 -9.31 -7.45
C ASP A 269 23.70 -9.40 -7.26
N GLU A 270 22.94 -8.93 -8.24
CA GLU A 270 21.49 -8.90 -8.23
C GLU A 270 20.90 -10.31 -8.06
N ILE A 271 21.49 -11.29 -8.72
CA ILE A 271 21.05 -12.71 -8.66
C ILE A 271 21.34 -13.29 -7.26
N ALA A 272 22.49 -12.99 -6.67
CA ALA A 272 22.84 -13.44 -5.34
C ALA A 272 21.87 -12.85 -4.28
N MET A 273 21.46 -11.58 -4.43
CA MET A 273 20.47 -10.97 -3.55
C MET A 273 19.11 -11.68 -3.65
N VAL A 274 18.63 -11.99 -4.85
CA VAL A 274 17.37 -12.72 -5.05
C VAL A 274 17.45 -14.15 -4.53
N LYS A 275 18.58 -14.85 -4.74
CA LYS A 275 18.80 -16.19 -4.19
C LYS A 275 18.83 -16.20 -2.66
N GLN A 276 19.38 -15.16 -2.04
CA GLN A 276 19.36 -15.03 -0.58
C GLN A 276 17.92 -14.86 -0.08
N ALA A 277 17.10 -14.05 -0.77
CA ALA A 277 15.69 -13.90 -0.44
C ALA A 277 14.90 -15.21 -0.66
N GLU A 278 15.16 -15.96 -1.74
CA GLU A 278 14.58 -17.30 -1.94
C GLU A 278 14.98 -18.25 -0.79
N SER A 279 16.24 -18.20 -0.36
CA SER A 279 16.71 -19.05 0.75
C SER A 279 15.99 -18.76 2.06
N PHE A 280 15.52 -17.51 2.26
CA PHE A 280 14.68 -17.19 3.40
C PHE A 280 13.41 -18.03 3.40
N PHE A 281 12.68 -18.07 2.29
CA PHE A 281 11.45 -18.88 2.17
C PHE A 281 11.72 -20.38 2.21
N SER A 282 12.79 -20.86 1.55
CA SER A 282 13.18 -22.27 1.62
C SER A 282 13.52 -22.71 3.05
N SER A 283 14.12 -21.83 3.85
CA SER A 283 14.40 -22.07 5.27
C SER A 283 13.14 -22.26 6.10
N LEU A 284 12.04 -21.64 5.71
CA LEU A 284 10.71 -21.80 6.29
C LEU A 284 9.99 -23.07 5.82
N GLY A 285 10.51 -23.76 4.81
CA GLY A 285 9.95 -24.99 4.27
C GLY A 285 9.13 -24.81 2.99
N PHE A 286 9.12 -23.60 2.40
CA PHE A 286 8.54 -23.38 1.07
C PHE A 286 9.43 -24.04 -0.01
N GLU A 287 8.81 -24.44 -1.11
CA GLU A 287 9.56 -24.95 -2.27
C GLU A 287 10.32 -23.82 -2.97
N GLU A 288 11.49 -24.16 -3.54
CA GLU A 288 12.26 -23.25 -4.38
C GLU A 288 11.42 -22.72 -5.55
N LEU A 289 11.73 -21.52 -6.03
CA LEU A 289 11.08 -20.92 -7.18
C LEU A 289 11.38 -21.74 -8.45
N PRO A 290 10.42 -21.83 -9.39
CA PRO A 290 10.60 -22.63 -10.59
C PRO A 290 11.69 -22.04 -11.50
N ASP A 291 12.33 -22.88 -12.34
CA ASP A 291 13.35 -22.43 -13.30
C ASP A 291 12.87 -21.26 -14.16
N THR A 292 11.57 -21.25 -14.53
CA THR A 292 10.94 -20.18 -15.29
C THR A 292 10.98 -18.81 -14.61
N PHE A 293 11.02 -18.76 -13.27
CA PHE A 293 11.20 -17.52 -12.52
C PHE A 293 12.56 -16.89 -12.84
N TRP A 294 13.62 -17.70 -12.81
CA TRP A 294 14.98 -17.23 -13.09
C TRP A 294 15.20 -16.87 -14.57
N GLU A 295 14.55 -17.58 -15.47
CA GLU A 295 14.66 -17.33 -16.91
C GLU A 295 13.88 -16.09 -17.38
N ARG A 296 12.76 -15.75 -16.72
CA ARG A 296 11.77 -14.80 -17.24
C ARG A 296 11.63 -13.52 -16.43
N SER A 297 12.12 -13.49 -15.19
CA SER A 297 12.12 -12.26 -14.36
C SER A 297 13.06 -11.20 -14.96
N MET A 298 12.82 -9.95 -14.59
CA MET A 298 13.69 -8.82 -14.93
C MET A 298 14.35 -8.29 -13.67
N PHE A 299 15.64 -8.62 -13.47
CA PHE A 299 16.41 -8.21 -12.29
C PHE A 299 17.25 -6.94 -12.51
N GLN A 300 17.45 -6.55 -13.76
CA GLN A 300 18.27 -5.40 -14.14
C GLN A 300 17.56 -4.59 -15.22
N LYS A 301 17.86 -3.29 -15.28
CA LYS A 301 17.42 -2.45 -16.38
C LYS A 301 18.13 -2.91 -17.68
N PRO A 302 17.40 -3.39 -18.69
CA PRO A 302 18.01 -3.79 -19.96
C PRO A 302 18.51 -2.57 -20.73
N GLU A 303 19.59 -2.76 -21.49
CA GLU A 303 20.08 -1.73 -22.40
C GLU A 303 19.17 -1.58 -23.64
N GLY A 304 19.00 -0.35 -24.11
CA GLY A 304 18.35 -0.05 -25.38
C GLY A 304 16.82 -0.14 -25.40
N ARG A 305 16.17 -0.28 -24.25
CA ARG A 305 14.71 -0.18 -24.14
C ARG A 305 14.26 0.44 -22.81
N ASP A 306 13.14 1.12 -22.86
CA ASP A 306 12.52 1.67 -21.67
C ASP A 306 11.68 0.62 -20.94
N VAL A 307 11.74 0.65 -19.61
CA VAL A 307 11.05 -0.30 -18.72
C VAL A 307 10.53 0.42 -17.47
N GLN A 308 9.55 -0.18 -16.82
CA GLN A 308 9.13 0.23 -15.49
C GLN A 308 10.09 -0.38 -14.46
N CYS A 309 10.96 0.44 -13.86
CA CYS A 309 11.95 -0.04 -12.89
C CYS A 309 11.38 -0.32 -11.49
N HIS A 310 10.20 0.23 -11.16
CA HIS A 310 9.55 -0.02 -9.85
C HIS A 310 9.37 -1.53 -9.63
N ALA A 311 9.74 -2.02 -8.43
CA ALA A 311 9.62 -3.42 -8.07
C ALA A 311 8.16 -3.90 -8.15
N SER A 312 7.95 -5.12 -8.60
CA SER A 312 6.64 -5.77 -8.62
C SER A 312 6.76 -7.27 -8.83
N ALA A 313 5.88 -8.02 -8.16
CA ALA A 313 5.76 -9.47 -8.29
C ALA A 313 4.57 -9.83 -9.19
N TRP A 314 4.73 -10.86 -9.99
CA TRP A 314 3.80 -11.26 -11.03
C TRP A 314 3.54 -12.78 -10.99
N ASP A 315 2.29 -13.16 -11.26
CA ASP A 315 1.88 -14.50 -11.65
C ASP A 315 1.13 -14.38 -12.98
N LEU A 316 1.70 -14.87 -14.07
CA LEU A 316 1.18 -14.63 -15.41
C LEU A 316 0.14 -15.67 -15.85
N ASP A 317 0.15 -16.85 -15.25
CA ASP A 317 -0.73 -17.95 -15.65
C ASP A 317 -1.61 -18.53 -14.53
N ASP A 318 -1.57 -17.89 -13.34
CA ASP A 318 -2.22 -18.33 -12.11
C ASP A 318 -1.81 -19.76 -11.69
N LYS A 319 -0.56 -20.13 -11.95
CA LYS A 319 0.00 -21.45 -11.63
C LYS A 319 1.41 -21.35 -11.10
N ASP A 320 2.40 -21.30 -12.01
CA ASP A 320 3.82 -21.27 -11.67
C ASP A 320 4.67 -20.35 -12.60
N ASP A 321 4.07 -19.57 -13.51
CA ASP A 321 4.80 -18.54 -14.24
C ASP A 321 4.96 -17.27 -13.38
N LEU A 322 5.62 -17.48 -12.25
CA LEU A 322 5.95 -16.43 -11.29
C LEU A 322 7.14 -15.63 -11.78
N ARG A 323 7.10 -14.31 -11.57
CA ARG A 323 8.20 -13.40 -11.95
C ARG A 323 8.28 -12.23 -10.96
N ILE A 324 9.47 -11.64 -10.87
CA ILE A 324 9.63 -10.27 -10.36
C ILE A 324 10.19 -9.36 -11.45
N LYS A 325 9.85 -8.10 -11.36
CA LYS A 325 10.35 -7.04 -12.22
C LYS A 325 10.88 -5.92 -11.35
N MET A 326 12.18 -5.67 -11.41
CA MET A 326 12.81 -4.52 -10.79
C MET A 326 14.17 -4.24 -11.44
N CYS A 327 14.65 -3.00 -11.32
CA CYS A 327 16.00 -2.62 -11.73
C CYS A 327 16.88 -2.59 -10.47
N ILE A 328 17.28 -3.77 -10.00
CA ILE A 328 17.93 -3.95 -8.69
C ILE A 328 19.19 -3.09 -8.57
N GLN A 329 19.23 -2.29 -7.51
CA GLN A 329 20.42 -1.64 -7.01
C GLN A 329 20.98 -2.46 -5.84
N LYS A 330 22.30 -2.58 -5.72
CA LYS A 330 22.93 -3.39 -4.66
C LYS A 330 23.00 -2.60 -3.35
N THR A 331 21.84 -2.38 -2.76
CA THR A 331 21.65 -1.63 -1.51
C THR A 331 20.88 -2.45 -0.48
N GLY A 332 21.03 -2.11 0.80
CA GLY A 332 20.26 -2.72 1.88
C GLY A 332 18.76 -2.47 1.75
N GLU A 333 18.35 -1.33 1.18
CA GLU A 333 16.95 -1.04 0.89
C GLU A 333 16.38 -2.03 -0.14
N GLU A 334 17.03 -2.19 -1.29
CA GLU A 334 16.61 -3.12 -2.34
C GLU A 334 16.68 -4.59 -1.88
N PHE A 335 17.60 -4.93 -0.99
CA PHE A 335 17.64 -6.24 -0.36
C PHE A 335 16.35 -6.52 0.42
N ASN A 336 15.84 -5.55 1.17
CA ASN A 336 14.54 -5.65 1.84
C ASN A 336 13.38 -5.74 0.85
N VAL A 337 13.39 -4.92 -0.20
CA VAL A 337 12.35 -4.91 -1.26
C VAL A 337 12.28 -6.26 -1.97
N ILE A 338 13.40 -6.90 -2.28
CA ILE A 338 13.42 -8.24 -2.89
C ILE A 338 12.71 -9.27 -2.01
N HIS A 339 12.95 -9.27 -0.70
CA HIS A 339 12.27 -10.17 0.23
C HIS A 339 10.76 -9.90 0.27
N HIS A 340 10.36 -8.62 0.24
CA HIS A 340 8.95 -8.20 0.16
C HIS A 340 8.28 -8.74 -1.12
N GLU A 341 8.90 -8.52 -2.29
CA GLU A 341 8.34 -8.97 -3.58
C GLU A 341 8.22 -10.49 -3.67
N LEU A 342 9.18 -11.22 -3.14
CA LEU A 342 9.06 -12.68 -3.06
C LEU A 342 7.93 -13.11 -2.12
N GLY A 343 7.60 -12.33 -1.10
CA GLY A 343 6.41 -12.54 -0.27
C GLY A 343 5.13 -12.59 -1.10
N HIS A 344 5.00 -11.70 -2.08
CA HIS A 344 3.89 -11.73 -3.03
C HIS A 344 3.91 -12.99 -3.90
N ASN A 345 5.06 -13.38 -4.47
CA ASN A 345 5.17 -14.58 -5.30
C ASN A 345 4.82 -15.86 -4.53
N TYR A 346 5.29 -16.00 -3.29
CA TYR A 346 4.94 -17.16 -2.47
C TYR A 346 3.46 -17.17 -2.06
N TYR A 347 2.83 -16.03 -1.87
CA TYR A 347 1.39 -15.96 -1.66
C TYR A 347 0.62 -16.38 -2.92
N GLN A 348 0.98 -15.83 -4.09
CA GLN A 348 0.41 -16.20 -5.39
C GLN A 348 0.50 -17.73 -5.60
N ARG A 349 1.66 -18.31 -5.33
CA ARG A 349 1.89 -19.74 -5.45
C ARG A 349 1.06 -20.57 -4.47
N ALA A 350 0.84 -20.08 -3.25
CA ALA A 350 0.10 -20.80 -2.23
C ALA A 350 -1.37 -21.01 -2.61
N TYR A 351 -2.04 -19.98 -3.12
CA TYR A 351 -3.47 -20.08 -3.49
C TYR A 351 -3.72 -20.60 -4.91
N LYS A 352 -2.72 -20.99 -5.68
CA LYS A 352 -2.86 -21.41 -7.08
C LYS A 352 -3.84 -22.58 -7.31
N ASN A 353 -4.05 -23.42 -6.31
CA ASN A 353 -4.97 -24.56 -6.37
C ASN A 353 -6.44 -24.19 -6.06
N GLN A 354 -6.70 -22.96 -5.63
CA GLN A 354 -8.06 -22.48 -5.41
C GLN A 354 -8.83 -22.30 -6.74
N PRO A 355 -10.18 -22.35 -6.75
CA PRO A 355 -10.98 -21.85 -7.86
C PRO A 355 -10.57 -20.42 -8.24
N LEU A 356 -10.68 -20.06 -9.51
CA LEU A 356 -10.18 -18.78 -10.05
C LEU A 356 -10.63 -17.56 -9.24
N LEU A 357 -11.90 -17.49 -8.85
CA LEU A 357 -12.44 -16.37 -8.07
C LEU A 357 -11.91 -16.30 -6.63
N TYR A 358 -11.21 -17.32 -6.16
CA TYR A 358 -10.58 -17.36 -4.84
C TYR A 358 -9.05 -17.15 -4.89
N ARG A 359 -8.47 -17.00 -6.09
CA ARG A 359 -7.05 -16.71 -6.28
C ARG A 359 -6.76 -15.24 -6.02
N GLY A 360 -6.46 -14.94 -4.78
CA GLY A 360 -6.15 -13.62 -4.27
C GLY A 360 -5.91 -13.69 -2.77
N SER A 361 -5.47 -12.62 -2.16
CA SER A 361 -5.31 -12.55 -0.70
C SER A 361 -6.65 -12.49 0.02
N ALA A 362 -6.70 -12.91 1.27
CA ALA A 362 -7.93 -12.96 2.08
C ALA A 362 -8.72 -11.63 2.09
N ASN A 363 -8.01 -10.50 2.13
CA ASN A 363 -8.47 -9.20 1.65
C ASN A 363 -7.27 -8.45 1.03
N ASP A 364 -7.49 -7.31 0.42
CA ASP A 364 -6.45 -6.60 -0.34
C ASP A 364 -5.30 -6.02 0.52
N GLY A 365 -5.45 -5.97 1.84
CA GLY A 365 -4.37 -5.61 2.78
C GLY A 365 -3.42 -6.77 3.09
N PHE A 366 -3.85 -8.03 2.93
CA PHE A 366 -3.03 -9.19 3.30
C PHE A 366 -1.80 -9.37 2.39
N HIS A 367 -1.93 -9.09 1.09
CA HIS A 367 -0.80 -9.23 0.17
C HIS A 367 0.37 -8.34 0.56
N GLU A 368 0.10 -7.06 0.75
CA GLU A 368 1.10 -6.08 1.20
C GLU A 368 1.63 -6.43 2.60
N ALA A 369 0.73 -6.83 3.51
CA ALA A 369 1.11 -7.22 4.86
C ALA A 369 2.08 -8.39 4.90
N ILE A 370 1.95 -9.37 4.00
CA ILE A 370 2.87 -10.52 3.95
C ILE A 370 4.26 -10.09 3.47
N GLY A 371 4.37 -9.34 2.39
CA GLY A 371 5.65 -8.79 1.93
C GLY A 371 6.36 -8.01 3.05
N ASP A 372 5.63 -7.11 3.69
CA ASP A 372 6.13 -6.31 4.82
C ASP A 372 6.50 -7.17 6.05
N THR A 373 5.73 -8.22 6.35
CA THR A 373 6.03 -9.15 7.46
C THR A 373 7.38 -9.85 7.26
N ILE A 374 7.67 -10.26 6.03
CA ILE A 374 8.96 -10.87 5.70
C ILE A 374 10.07 -9.81 5.85
N ALA A 375 9.86 -8.59 5.36
CA ALA A 375 10.81 -7.48 5.51
C ALA A 375 11.10 -7.16 7.00
N LEU A 376 10.11 -7.24 7.90
CA LEU A 376 10.32 -7.08 9.34
C LEU A 376 11.23 -8.16 9.96
N SER A 377 11.36 -9.32 9.32
CA SER A 377 12.26 -10.40 9.75
C SER A 377 13.71 -10.22 9.29
N ILE A 378 14.02 -9.19 8.47
CA ILE A 378 15.39 -8.84 8.06
C ILE A 378 16.05 -8.01 9.17
N THR A 379 16.25 -8.64 10.30
CA THR A 379 16.84 -8.06 11.51
C THR A 379 18.35 -8.31 11.55
N PRO A 380 19.11 -7.62 12.43
CA PRO A 380 20.51 -7.95 12.65
C PRO A 380 20.74 -9.44 13.00
N LYS A 381 19.77 -10.12 13.62
CA LYS A 381 19.83 -11.56 13.88
C LYS A 381 19.87 -12.35 12.57
N TYR A 382 18.98 -12.06 11.62
CA TYR A 382 19.00 -12.68 10.29
C TYR A 382 20.28 -12.37 9.53
N LEU A 383 20.69 -11.09 9.48
CA LEU A 383 21.91 -10.68 8.79
C LEU A 383 23.16 -11.39 9.32
N LYS A 384 23.21 -11.65 10.63
CA LYS A 384 24.26 -12.46 11.25
C LYS A 384 24.17 -13.94 10.89
N GLN A 385 22.95 -14.50 10.81
CA GLN A 385 22.74 -15.91 10.46
C GLN A 385 23.17 -16.25 9.03
N ILE A 386 23.12 -15.27 8.13
CA ILE A 386 23.57 -15.39 6.73
C ILE A 386 24.99 -14.86 6.52
N ASP A 387 25.72 -14.60 7.61
CA ASP A 387 27.10 -14.09 7.62
C ASP A 387 27.28 -12.75 6.86
N LEU A 388 26.22 -11.95 6.72
CA LEU A 388 26.28 -10.64 6.09
C LEU A 388 26.83 -9.55 7.02
N ILE A 389 26.72 -9.75 8.34
CA ILE A 389 27.36 -8.92 9.37
C ILE A 389 28.09 -9.78 10.40
N ASP A 390 29.17 -9.26 10.97
CA ASP A 390 30.00 -9.98 11.92
C ASP A 390 29.43 -10.02 13.34
N GLU A 391 28.77 -8.94 13.77
CA GLU A 391 28.23 -8.79 15.13
C GLU A 391 26.84 -8.18 15.11
N ILE A 392 25.97 -8.65 16.03
CA ILE A 392 24.66 -8.05 16.26
C ILE A 392 24.86 -6.79 17.09
N PRO A 393 24.42 -5.60 16.63
CA PRO A 393 24.55 -4.36 17.39
C PRO A 393 23.85 -4.44 18.76
N ASP A 394 24.40 -3.71 19.75
CA ASP A 394 23.80 -3.58 21.07
C ASP A 394 22.39 -2.97 20.99
N ALA A 395 21.51 -3.37 21.92
CA ALA A 395 20.12 -2.93 21.96
C ALA A 395 19.94 -1.41 22.13
N SER A 396 20.95 -0.70 22.64
CA SER A 396 20.92 0.77 22.72
C SER A 396 20.87 1.46 21.34
N ASN A 397 21.24 0.73 20.27
CA ASN A 397 21.17 1.22 18.89
C ASN A 397 19.77 1.10 18.26
N ASP A 398 18.87 0.34 18.86
CA ASP A 398 17.54 0.07 18.29
C ASP A 398 16.70 1.34 18.11
N ILE A 399 16.86 2.34 18.97
CA ILE A 399 16.07 3.57 18.92
C ILE A 399 16.20 4.29 17.57
N GLY A 400 17.40 4.35 16.99
CA GLY A 400 17.64 4.97 15.69
C GLY A 400 16.95 4.21 14.55
N MET A 401 17.08 2.88 14.53
CA MET A 401 16.43 2.01 13.54
C MET A 401 14.91 2.07 13.66
N LEU A 402 14.39 1.95 14.89
CA LEU A 402 12.95 2.03 15.15
C LEU A 402 12.38 3.40 14.80
N MET A 403 13.14 4.49 15.00
CA MET A 403 12.72 5.82 14.57
C MET A 403 12.58 5.91 13.05
N GLN A 404 13.52 5.37 12.27
CA GLN A 404 13.41 5.33 10.82
C GLN A 404 12.15 4.57 10.37
N VAL A 405 11.94 3.37 10.94
CA VAL A 405 10.74 2.56 10.63
C VAL A 405 9.46 3.28 11.05
N ALA A 406 9.43 3.96 12.20
CA ALA A 406 8.27 4.68 12.68
C ALA A 406 7.93 5.89 11.80
N LEU A 407 8.93 6.64 11.33
CA LEU A 407 8.72 7.77 10.42
C LEU A 407 8.17 7.34 9.05
N ASP A 408 8.42 6.10 8.65
CA ASP A 408 7.84 5.52 7.44
C ASP A 408 6.48 4.87 7.73
N LYS A 409 6.44 3.86 8.58
CA LYS A 409 5.27 3.00 8.77
C LYS A 409 4.20 3.62 9.67
N ILE A 410 4.56 4.21 10.81
CA ILE A 410 3.59 4.76 11.77
C ILE A 410 3.04 6.10 11.30
N ALA A 411 3.90 6.96 10.74
CA ALA A 411 3.46 8.23 10.15
C ALA A 411 2.44 8.04 9.02
N PHE A 412 2.53 6.91 8.29
CA PHE A 412 1.62 6.58 7.20
C PHE A 412 0.21 6.17 7.66
N ILE A 413 0.06 5.52 8.80
CA ILE A 413 -1.20 4.89 9.24
C ILE A 413 -2.40 5.84 9.16
N PRO A 414 -2.38 7.06 9.75
CA PRO A 414 -3.54 7.95 9.67
C PRO A 414 -3.82 8.47 8.26
N PHE A 415 -2.81 8.61 7.42
CA PHE A 415 -3.02 8.95 6.01
C PHE A 415 -3.67 7.78 5.25
N GLY A 416 -3.20 6.55 5.48
CA GLY A 416 -3.81 5.33 4.94
C GLY A 416 -5.28 5.20 5.30
N LEU A 417 -5.63 5.57 6.55
CA LEU A 417 -7.00 5.56 7.04
C LEU A 417 -7.88 6.62 6.36
N MET A 418 -7.42 7.89 6.33
CA MET A 418 -8.31 9.01 6.00
C MET A 418 -8.66 9.11 4.51
N VAL A 419 -7.83 8.61 3.59
CA VAL A 419 -8.06 8.75 2.14
C VAL A 419 -9.38 8.09 1.72
N ASP A 420 -9.64 6.85 2.15
CA ASP A 420 -10.89 6.17 1.83
C ASP A 420 -12.05 6.60 2.73
N GLN A 421 -11.81 7.04 3.95
CA GLN A 421 -12.82 7.72 4.78
C GLN A 421 -13.38 8.96 4.04
N TRP A 422 -12.51 9.73 3.39
CA TRP A 422 -12.90 10.84 2.54
C TRP A 422 -13.71 10.36 1.32
N ARG A 423 -13.19 9.36 0.57
CA ARG A 423 -13.85 8.83 -0.64
C ARG A 423 -15.22 8.23 -0.33
N TRP A 424 -15.37 7.51 0.76
CA TRP A 424 -16.65 6.92 1.13
C TRP A 424 -17.73 7.98 1.39
N LYS A 425 -17.38 9.10 2.04
CA LYS A 425 -18.31 10.21 2.23
C LYS A 425 -18.66 10.94 0.93
N VAL A 426 -17.69 11.08 0.03
CA VAL A 426 -17.91 11.62 -1.31
C VAL A 426 -18.81 10.69 -2.15
N MET A 427 -18.49 9.41 -2.19
CA MET A 427 -19.21 8.41 -2.98
C MET A 427 -20.60 8.09 -2.45
N SER A 428 -20.85 8.24 -1.15
CA SER A 428 -22.19 8.11 -0.55
C SER A 428 -23.05 9.36 -0.73
N GLY A 429 -22.46 10.49 -1.14
CA GLY A 429 -23.17 11.76 -1.26
C GLY A 429 -23.39 12.48 0.07
N GLU A 430 -22.69 12.07 1.15
CA GLU A 430 -22.72 12.79 2.44
C GLU A 430 -22.19 14.22 2.31
N VAL A 431 -21.32 14.48 1.34
CA VAL A 431 -20.74 15.80 1.06
C VAL A 431 -20.89 16.15 -0.42
N THR A 432 -21.11 17.42 -0.70
CA THR A 432 -21.25 17.96 -2.04
C THR A 432 -19.89 18.38 -2.62
N PRO A 433 -19.74 18.53 -3.94
CA PRO A 433 -18.46 18.85 -4.57
C PRO A 433 -17.75 20.10 -4.04
N ASP A 434 -18.50 21.10 -3.60
CA ASP A 434 -17.97 22.32 -2.95
C ASP A 434 -17.39 22.07 -1.56
N GLN A 435 -17.69 20.94 -0.93
CA GLN A 435 -17.20 20.52 0.39
C GLN A 435 -16.04 19.52 0.32
N TYR A 436 -15.67 19.02 -0.86
CA TYR A 436 -14.68 17.97 -1.03
C TYR A 436 -13.32 18.34 -0.42
N ASN A 437 -12.86 19.56 -0.65
CA ASN A 437 -11.56 20.01 -0.16
C ASN A 437 -11.56 20.30 1.34
N ASP A 438 -12.64 20.85 1.87
CA ASP A 438 -12.78 21.14 3.29
C ASP A 438 -12.79 19.84 4.12
N LEU A 439 -13.59 18.84 3.70
CA LEU A 439 -13.59 17.51 4.33
C LEU A 439 -12.20 16.85 4.29
N TRP A 440 -11.45 17.01 3.18
CA TRP A 440 -10.10 16.46 3.09
C TRP A 440 -9.20 17.02 4.19
N TRP A 441 -9.20 18.33 4.41
CA TRP A 441 -8.36 18.95 5.42
C TRP A 441 -8.88 18.73 6.84
N GLU A 442 -10.18 18.65 7.04
CA GLU A 442 -10.77 18.24 8.33
C GLU A 442 -10.27 16.86 8.76
N LEU A 443 -10.26 15.88 7.84
CA LEU A 443 -9.76 14.55 8.12
C LEU A 443 -8.23 14.50 8.30
N ARG A 444 -7.48 15.35 7.56
CA ARG A 444 -6.04 15.52 7.74
C ARG A 444 -5.70 16.05 9.14
N GLU A 445 -6.40 17.06 9.59
CA GLU A 445 -6.22 17.58 10.94
C GLU A 445 -6.62 16.55 11.99
N LYS A 446 -7.79 15.94 11.83
CA LYS A 446 -8.33 14.96 12.79
C LYS A 446 -7.40 13.77 13.00
N TYR A 447 -6.96 13.12 11.93
CA TYR A 447 -6.20 11.86 12.04
C TYR A 447 -4.69 12.06 12.05
N GLN A 448 -4.18 13.01 11.27
CA GLN A 448 -2.73 13.19 11.15
C GLN A 448 -2.16 14.32 12.00
N GLY A 449 -2.97 15.24 12.51
CA GLY A 449 -2.44 16.48 13.10
C GLY A 449 -1.61 17.29 12.11
N VAL A 450 -2.02 17.30 10.84
CA VAL A 450 -1.34 17.98 9.73
C VAL A 450 -2.29 19.00 9.12
N MET A 451 -1.83 20.25 8.97
CA MET A 451 -2.62 21.34 8.39
C MET A 451 -2.10 21.79 7.03
N ALA A 452 -2.99 22.39 6.24
CA ALA A 452 -2.59 23.11 5.05
C ALA A 452 -1.68 24.30 5.46
N PRO A 453 -0.51 24.45 4.81
CA PRO A 453 0.43 25.52 5.19
C PRO A 453 -0.05 26.91 4.78
N VAL A 454 -1.02 26.98 3.87
CA VAL A 454 -1.65 28.22 3.37
C VAL A 454 -3.14 28.01 3.20
N GLU A 455 -3.91 29.10 3.25
CA GLU A 455 -5.34 29.08 2.98
C GLU A 455 -5.62 28.51 1.59
N ARG A 456 -6.60 27.62 1.50
CA ARG A 456 -6.97 26.96 0.23
C ARG A 456 -8.08 27.73 -0.46
N SER A 457 -7.94 27.92 -1.77
CA SER A 457 -8.94 28.60 -2.58
C SER A 457 -10.26 27.80 -2.65
N ALA A 458 -11.37 28.48 -2.86
CA ALA A 458 -12.70 27.86 -2.95
C ALA A 458 -12.84 26.79 -4.07
N ASN A 459 -11.96 26.82 -5.08
CA ASN A 459 -11.91 25.85 -6.16
C ASN A 459 -10.76 24.84 -6.02
N ALA A 460 -10.12 24.76 -4.85
CA ALA A 460 -9.10 23.77 -4.58
C ALA A 460 -9.69 22.33 -4.57
N PHE A 461 -8.91 21.38 -5.07
CA PHE A 461 -9.24 19.97 -5.02
C PHE A 461 -7.98 19.17 -4.69
N ASP A 462 -7.44 19.40 -3.48
CA ASP A 462 -6.19 18.80 -3.02
C ASP A 462 -6.21 17.25 -2.99
N PRO A 463 -7.34 16.56 -2.76
CA PRO A 463 -7.42 15.11 -2.96
C PRO A 463 -6.96 14.66 -4.35
N GLY A 464 -7.30 15.41 -5.40
CA GLY A 464 -6.91 15.09 -6.78
C GLY A 464 -5.40 15.17 -7.05
N ALA A 465 -4.64 15.84 -6.19
CA ALA A 465 -3.18 15.88 -6.25
C ALA A 465 -2.50 14.59 -5.77
N LYS A 466 -3.26 13.61 -5.26
CA LYS A 466 -2.79 12.28 -4.89
C LYS A 466 -3.23 11.25 -5.92
N TYR A 467 -2.29 10.61 -6.60
CA TYR A 467 -2.51 9.65 -7.70
C TYR A 467 -3.72 8.72 -7.50
N HIS A 468 -3.84 8.12 -6.32
CA HIS A 468 -4.88 7.13 -6.01
C HIS A 468 -6.31 7.68 -6.10
N VAL A 469 -6.50 8.99 -6.00
CA VAL A 469 -7.81 9.61 -6.12
C VAL A 469 -8.26 9.68 -7.58
N PRO A 470 -7.57 10.37 -8.50
CA PRO A 470 -7.96 10.42 -9.91
C PRO A 470 -7.86 9.06 -10.60
N ALA A 471 -6.96 8.17 -10.17
CA ALA A 471 -6.82 6.82 -10.71
C ALA A 471 -7.79 5.79 -10.09
N ASN A 472 -8.60 6.18 -9.11
CA ASN A 472 -9.59 5.33 -8.43
C ASN A 472 -8.99 4.05 -7.79
N VAL A 473 -7.77 4.13 -7.28
CA VAL A 473 -7.12 3.00 -6.59
C VAL A 473 -7.56 2.98 -5.12
N PRO A 474 -8.22 1.92 -4.62
CA PRO A 474 -8.59 1.80 -3.21
C PRO A 474 -7.37 1.93 -2.30
N TYR A 475 -7.52 2.61 -1.16
CA TYR A 475 -6.40 2.99 -0.31
C TYR A 475 -6.38 2.30 1.06
N THR A 476 -7.53 1.85 1.56
CA THR A 476 -7.67 1.15 2.84
C THR A 476 -6.75 -0.07 2.96
N ARG A 477 -6.42 -0.72 1.85
CA ARG A 477 -5.47 -1.84 1.80
C ARG A 477 -4.13 -1.51 2.47
N TYR A 478 -3.64 -0.29 2.27
CA TYR A 478 -2.37 0.16 2.85
C TYR A 478 -2.47 0.41 4.35
N PHE A 479 -3.61 0.95 4.83
CA PHE A 479 -3.87 1.06 6.26
C PHE A 479 -3.88 -0.32 6.93
N LEU A 480 -4.63 -1.27 6.35
CA LEU A 480 -4.71 -2.64 6.86
C LEU A 480 -3.35 -3.33 6.84
N ALA A 481 -2.59 -3.19 5.75
CA ALA A 481 -1.27 -3.78 5.63
C ALA A 481 -0.30 -3.28 6.71
N HIS A 482 -0.32 -1.97 7.00
CA HIS A 482 0.54 -1.39 8.04
C HIS A 482 0.20 -1.88 9.45
N ILE A 483 -1.01 -2.36 9.68
CA ILE A 483 -1.41 -2.98 10.95
C ILE A 483 -1.11 -4.47 10.95
N LEU A 484 -1.58 -5.19 9.92
CA LEU A 484 -1.49 -6.64 9.84
C LEU A 484 -0.05 -7.14 9.80
N GLN A 485 0.89 -6.41 9.20
CA GLN A 485 2.29 -6.81 9.17
C GLN A 485 2.87 -7.04 10.57
N PHE A 486 2.54 -6.20 11.55
CA PHE A 486 3.00 -6.35 12.93
C PHE A 486 2.29 -7.49 13.65
N GLN A 487 0.99 -7.68 13.40
CA GLN A 487 0.22 -8.77 13.97
C GLN A 487 0.71 -10.13 13.44
N PHE A 488 0.96 -10.24 12.13
CA PHE A 488 1.52 -11.44 11.53
C PHE A 488 2.94 -11.71 12.01
N HIS A 489 3.79 -10.68 12.06
CA HIS A 489 5.16 -10.81 12.55
C HIS A 489 5.20 -11.30 13.98
N LYS A 490 4.36 -10.74 14.87
CA LYS A 490 4.25 -11.20 16.26
C LYS A 490 3.84 -12.65 16.33
N ALA A 491 2.77 -13.04 15.64
CA ALA A 491 2.27 -14.43 15.66
C ALA A 491 3.34 -15.41 15.15
N LEU A 492 4.04 -15.06 14.07
CA LEU A 492 5.10 -15.90 13.52
C LEU A 492 6.32 -15.99 14.44
N CYS A 493 6.69 -14.93 15.13
CA CYS A 493 7.75 -14.93 16.13
C CYS A 493 7.41 -15.78 17.35
N ASP A 494 6.17 -15.69 17.83
CA ASP A 494 5.67 -16.52 18.92
C ASP A 494 5.69 -18.01 18.52
N ILE A 495 5.27 -18.36 17.30
CA ILE A 495 5.34 -19.73 16.76
C ILE A 495 6.80 -20.20 16.61
N ALA A 496 7.69 -19.33 16.18
CA ALA A 496 9.12 -19.63 16.06
C ALA A 496 9.83 -19.79 17.43
N GLY A 497 9.13 -19.48 18.54
CA GLY A 497 9.69 -19.58 19.90
C GLY A 497 10.71 -18.49 20.21
N ASP A 498 10.64 -17.33 19.57
CA ASP A 498 11.51 -16.20 19.87
C ASP A 498 10.96 -15.46 21.11
N GLU A 499 11.72 -15.47 22.20
CA GLU A 499 11.37 -14.79 23.46
C GLU A 499 12.02 -13.38 23.58
N GLY A 500 12.72 -12.94 22.54
CA GLY A 500 13.38 -11.63 22.50
C GLY A 500 12.44 -10.47 22.19
N PRO A 501 12.97 -9.24 22.15
CA PRO A 501 12.21 -8.08 21.70
C PRO A 501 11.73 -8.27 20.25
N LEU A 502 10.46 -7.95 19.99
CA LEU A 502 9.80 -8.23 18.71
C LEU A 502 10.52 -7.56 17.51
N ASN A 503 11.06 -6.37 17.70
CA ASN A 503 11.86 -5.67 16.67
C ASN A 503 13.20 -6.35 16.33
N ARG A 504 13.61 -7.36 17.09
CA ARG A 504 14.83 -8.13 16.86
C ARG A 504 14.58 -9.56 16.42
N CYS A 505 13.31 -9.98 16.41
CA CYS A 505 12.92 -11.31 15.99
C CYS A 505 13.14 -11.51 14.49
N SER A 506 13.62 -12.68 14.12
CA SER A 506 13.57 -13.19 12.75
C SER A 506 13.02 -14.60 12.74
N ILE A 507 12.12 -14.88 11.82
CA ILE A 507 11.53 -16.20 11.60
C ILE A 507 12.38 -17.10 10.69
N TYR A 508 13.52 -16.60 10.19
CA TYR A 508 14.42 -17.37 9.33
C TYR A 508 14.78 -18.71 9.94
N GLY A 509 14.57 -19.79 9.19
CA GLY A 509 14.85 -21.17 9.63
C GLY A 509 13.72 -21.83 10.41
N SER A 510 12.64 -21.13 10.79
CA SER A 510 11.50 -21.74 11.51
C SER A 510 10.51 -22.39 10.56
N LYS A 511 10.58 -23.69 10.44
CA LYS A 511 9.62 -24.47 9.62
C LYS A 511 8.21 -24.47 10.21
N GLU A 512 8.09 -24.33 11.50
CA GLU A 512 6.81 -24.23 12.20
C GLU A 512 6.11 -22.92 11.83
N ALA A 513 6.82 -21.79 11.84
CA ALA A 513 6.30 -20.51 11.39
C ALA A 513 5.94 -20.56 9.90
N GLY A 514 6.81 -21.14 9.06
CA GLY A 514 6.54 -21.30 7.63
C GLY A 514 5.30 -22.14 7.33
N LYS A 515 5.10 -23.24 8.09
CA LYS A 515 3.90 -24.07 7.95
C LYS A 515 2.62 -23.30 8.31
N ALA A 516 2.60 -22.61 9.45
CA ALA A 516 1.45 -21.81 9.86
C ALA A 516 1.15 -20.69 8.87
N LEU A 517 2.19 -20.03 8.36
CA LEU A 517 2.05 -19.02 7.32
C LEU A 517 1.42 -19.63 6.07
N ASN A 518 1.94 -20.74 5.55
CA ASN A 518 1.44 -21.37 4.33
C ASN A 518 -0.02 -21.82 4.46
N GLU A 519 -0.44 -22.35 5.61
CA GLU A 519 -1.83 -22.72 5.88
C GLU A 519 -2.79 -21.53 5.72
N MET A 520 -2.40 -20.34 6.15
CA MET A 520 -3.18 -19.11 5.91
C MET A 520 -3.15 -18.71 4.44
N LEU A 521 -1.98 -18.72 3.80
CA LEU A 521 -1.81 -18.28 2.41
C LEU A 521 -2.63 -19.13 1.42
N GLU A 522 -2.67 -20.46 1.63
CA GLU A 522 -3.41 -21.40 0.78
C GLU A 522 -4.92 -21.16 0.76
N MET A 523 -5.48 -20.50 1.77
CA MET A 523 -6.91 -20.19 1.83
C MET A 523 -7.35 -19.21 0.73
N GLY A 524 -6.47 -18.32 0.30
CA GLY A 524 -6.81 -17.27 -0.65
C GLY A 524 -8.06 -16.51 -0.19
N MET A 525 -9.01 -16.29 -1.11
CA MET A 525 -10.31 -15.63 -0.85
C MET A 525 -11.44 -16.63 -0.55
N SER A 526 -11.15 -17.92 -0.36
CA SER A 526 -12.17 -18.96 -0.19
C SER A 526 -13.02 -18.81 1.07
N GLN A 527 -12.48 -18.15 2.08
CA GLN A 527 -13.11 -17.88 3.37
C GLN A 527 -13.09 -16.37 3.68
N PRO A 528 -13.96 -15.87 4.57
CA PRO A 528 -13.80 -14.53 5.14
C PRO A 528 -12.38 -14.34 5.72
N TRP A 529 -11.83 -13.13 5.58
CA TRP A 529 -10.47 -12.82 6.05
C TRP A 529 -10.28 -13.11 7.56
N GLN A 530 -11.34 -13.03 8.36
CA GLN A 530 -11.32 -13.37 9.79
C GLN A 530 -10.83 -14.81 10.03
N ASN A 531 -11.25 -15.75 9.17
CA ASN A 531 -10.84 -17.15 9.28
C ASN A 531 -9.36 -17.33 8.90
N ALA A 532 -8.90 -16.59 7.88
CA ALA A 532 -7.48 -16.60 7.50
C ALA A 532 -6.60 -16.02 8.63
N LEU A 533 -7.03 -14.90 9.20
CA LEU A 533 -6.35 -14.29 10.34
C LEU A 533 -6.29 -15.22 11.55
N GLU A 534 -7.40 -15.87 11.91
CA GLU A 534 -7.48 -16.82 13.01
C GLU A 534 -6.57 -18.03 12.79
N THR A 535 -6.45 -18.50 11.56
CA THR A 535 -5.56 -19.64 11.21
C THR A 535 -4.10 -19.34 11.58
N LEU A 536 -3.62 -18.12 11.36
CA LEU A 536 -2.25 -17.74 11.69
C LEU A 536 -2.08 -17.26 13.13
N THR A 537 -3.02 -16.42 13.61
CA THR A 537 -2.83 -15.66 14.85
C THR A 537 -3.59 -16.23 16.05
N GLY A 538 -4.50 -17.18 15.80
CA GLY A 538 -5.42 -17.72 16.82
C GLY A 538 -6.55 -16.75 17.20
N SER A 539 -6.69 -15.61 16.51
CA SER A 539 -7.76 -14.62 16.73
C SER A 539 -8.36 -14.17 15.39
N PRO A 540 -9.69 -14.10 15.27
CA PRO A 540 -10.36 -13.60 14.09
C PRO A 540 -10.41 -12.05 14.02
N GLN A 541 -9.83 -11.36 15.00
CA GLN A 541 -9.84 -9.90 15.10
C GLN A 541 -8.49 -9.29 14.75
N MET A 542 -8.51 -8.25 13.93
CA MET A 542 -7.32 -7.42 13.74
C MET A 542 -6.95 -6.74 15.06
N ASP A 543 -5.66 -6.69 15.35
CA ASP A 543 -5.12 -6.10 16.57
C ASP A 543 -3.91 -5.21 16.26
N ALA A 544 -4.11 -3.89 16.36
CA ALA A 544 -3.06 -2.91 16.16
C ALA A 544 -2.20 -2.66 17.41
N SER A 545 -2.53 -3.26 18.56
CA SER A 545 -1.73 -3.13 19.80
C SER A 545 -0.34 -3.78 19.64
N THR A 546 -0.18 -4.73 18.72
CA THR A 546 1.10 -5.36 18.38
C THR A 546 2.14 -4.37 17.85
N ILE A 547 1.72 -3.23 17.33
CA ILE A 547 2.59 -2.10 16.96
C ILE A 547 3.32 -1.58 18.20
N ALA A 548 2.59 -1.40 19.32
CA ALA A 548 3.19 -0.95 20.56
C ALA A 548 4.25 -1.94 21.11
N ASP A 549 4.02 -3.24 20.94
CA ASP A 549 4.99 -4.29 21.31
C ASP A 549 6.27 -4.17 20.47
N TYR A 550 6.14 -4.00 19.15
CA TYR A 550 7.27 -3.87 18.24
C TYR A 550 8.10 -2.61 18.52
N PHE A 551 7.44 -1.50 18.78
CA PHE A 551 8.08 -0.20 19.02
C PHE A 551 8.29 0.13 20.51
N ALA A 552 8.15 -0.82 21.43
CA ALA A 552 8.23 -0.58 22.86
C ALA A 552 9.50 0.19 23.31
N PRO A 553 10.72 -0.10 22.78
CA PRO A 553 11.91 0.69 23.12
C PRO A 553 11.79 2.15 22.67
N LEU A 554 11.30 2.40 21.45
CA LEU A 554 11.11 3.74 20.91
C LEU A 554 10.03 4.50 21.68
N LYS A 555 8.91 3.86 22.00
CA LYS A 555 7.83 4.48 22.78
C LYS A 555 8.33 4.96 24.12
N THR A 556 9.11 4.12 24.82
CA THR A 556 9.71 4.49 26.10
C THR A 556 10.67 5.68 25.97
N TRP A 557 11.42 5.75 24.89
CA TRP A 557 12.32 6.86 24.61
C TRP A 557 11.55 8.15 24.29
N LEU A 558 10.52 8.07 23.41
CA LEU A 558 9.66 9.20 23.05
C LEU A 558 8.95 9.79 24.27
N ASP A 559 8.43 8.96 25.17
CA ASP A 559 7.75 9.42 26.40
C ASP A 559 8.69 10.24 27.30
N LYS A 560 9.97 9.85 27.37
CA LYS A 560 11.00 10.64 28.07
C LYS A 560 11.28 11.97 27.37
N GLN A 561 11.36 11.97 26.03
CA GLN A 561 11.60 13.20 25.25
C GLN A 561 10.42 14.18 25.38
N ASN A 562 9.21 13.67 25.49
CA ASN A 562 7.98 14.45 25.51
C ASN A 562 7.50 14.84 26.93
N ALA A 563 8.20 14.41 27.99
CA ALA A 563 7.75 14.54 29.37
C ALA A 563 7.39 15.99 29.82
N THR A 564 7.98 16.99 29.16
CA THR A 564 7.72 18.41 29.44
C THR A 564 7.02 19.15 28.30
N ARG A 565 6.64 18.45 27.25
CA ARG A 565 6.00 19.01 26.05
C ARG A 565 4.47 18.91 26.13
N GLN A 566 3.79 19.84 25.52
CA GLN A 566 2.36 19.72 25.26
C GLN A 566 2.18 18.95 23.96
N CYS A 567 1.68 17.72 24.05
CA CYS A 567 1.37 16.88 22.91
C CYS A 567 -0.12 17.00 22.51
N GLY A 568 -0.46 16.47 21.34
CA GLY A 568 -1.76 16.68 20.70
C GLY A 568 -1.81 17.96 19.86
N TRP A 569 -2.91 18.17 19.15
CA TRP A 569 -3.15 19.31 18.24
C TRP A 569 -4.60 19.78 18.28
#